data_09ba44995198e7bb141b2ca646b46aa3
#
_entry.id   09ba44995198e7bb141b2ca646b46aa3
#
_cell.length_a   1.000
_cell.length_b   1.000
_cell.length_c   1.000
_cell.angle_alpha   90.00
_cell.angle_beta   90.00
_cell.angle_gamma   90.00
#
_symmetry.space_group_name_H-M   'P 1'
#
loop_
_entity.id
_entity.type
_entity.pdbx_description
1 polymer ?
#
loop_
_entity_poly.entity_id
_entity_poly.type
_entity_poly.pdbx_seq_one_letter_code
_entity_poly.pdbx_strand_id
1 'polypeptide(L)'
;IYPAEPERDFIKTALGPALHRNGYQDLKLIAWDHNRDLLPQRASVLLNDSAAASYIWGIGFHWYETWSGTRPLYDNVKQVQQNFPDVHLLFTEGCQEKFDYSKINDWALGERYADNMLHDLNNGITAYCDWNILLDQTGGPNHVGNFCFAPVIADIAQKTLHFTNAFWYIGQFSRFIHPGAKRISSSSNRSDLLTTAFINPDGSIANL
;
A
#
# COMPACT_ATOMS: atom_id res chain seq x y z
N ILE A 1 2.13 -11.33 15.57
CA ILE A 1 3.09 -10.47 14.84
C ILE A 1 4.49 -10.94 15.22
N TYR A 2 5.35 -11.15 14.24
CA TYR A 2 6.75 -11.52 14.44
C TYR A 2 7.52 -10.32 15.06
N PRO A 3 8.31 -10.49 16.13
CA PRO A 3 9.03 -9.36 16.74
C PRO A 3 10.06 -8.74 15.77
N ALA A 4 10.40 -7.46 15.96
CA ALA A 4 11.26 -6.72 15.06
C ALA A 4 12.72 -7.22 15.05
N GLU A 5 13.27 -7.49 16.22
CA GLU A 5 14.65 -7.95 16.36
C GLU A 5 14.87 -9.35 15.75
N PRO A 6 14.01 -10.36 16.01
CA PRO A 6 14.09 -11.62 15.29
C PRO A 6 13.93 -11.51 13.77
N GLU A 7 13.07 -10.62 13.26
CA GLU A 7 12.94 -10.35 11.83
C GLU A 7 14.26 -9.81 11.25
N ARG A 8 14.83 -8.79 11.90
CA ARG A 8 16.15 -8.24 11.56
C ARG A 8 17.22 -9.32 11.51
N ASP A 9 17.31 -10.15 12.58
CA ASP A 9 18.33 -11.17 12.71
C ASP A 9 18.15 -12.29 11.68
N PHE A 10 16.92 -12.67 11.38
CA PHE A 10 16.60 -13.62 10.31
C PHE A 10 17.03 -13.09 8.93
N ILE A 11 16.69 -11.84 8.62
CA ILE A 11 17.11 -11.22 7.36
C ILE A 11 18.64 -11.19 7.26
N LYS A 12 19.32 -10.74 8.31
CA LYS A 12 20.77 -10.56 8.35
C LYS A 12 21.55 -11.87 8.29
N THR A 13 21.09 -12.89 9.01
CA THR A 13 21.89 -14.12 9.22
C THR A 13 21.46 -15.29 8.35
N ALA A 14 20.22 -15.32 7.89
CA ALA A 14 19.66 -16.46 7.16
C ALA A 14 19.17 -16.07 5.75
N LEU A 15 18.12 -15.24 5.65
CA LEU A 15 17.42 -14.97 4.40
C LEU A 15 18.31 -14.25 3.39
N GLY A 16 18.86 -13.09 3.75
CA GLY A 16 19.71 -12.28 2.87
C GLY A 16 20.92 -13.05 2.33
N PRO A 17 21.73 -13.66 3.23
CA PRO A 17 22.85 -14.50 2.78
C PRO A 17 22.43 -15.69 1.92
N ALA A 18 21.27 -16.30 2.18
CA ALA A 18 20.76 -17.41 1.37
C ALA A 18 20.38 -16.95 -0.04
N LEU A 19 19.68 -15.84 -0.17
CA LEU A 19 19.33 -15.24 -1.46
C LEU A 19 20.59 -14.94 -2.28
N HIS A 20 21.56 -14.25 -1.68
CA HIS A 20 22.80 -13.91 -2.38
C HIS A 20 23.62 -15.13 -2.81
N ARG A 21 23.77 -16.14 -1.96
CA ARG A 21 24.51 -17.37 -2.31
C ARG A 21 23.85 -18.16 -3.44
N ASN A 22 22.53 -18.00 -3.63
CA ASN A 22 21.79 -18.70 -4.68
C ASN A 22 21.58 -17.83 -5.96
N GLY A 23 22.26 -16.70 -6.09
CA GLY A 23 22.22 -15.85 -7.27
C GLY A 23 21.00 -14.90 -7.34
N TYR A 24 20.33 -14.66 -6.22
CA TYR A 24 19.14 -13.80 -6.10
C TYR A 24 19.45 -12.44 -5.46
N GLN A 25 20.66 -11.91 -5.62
CA GLN A 25 21.06 -10.63 -5.05
C GLN A 25 20.27 -9.43 -5.59
N ASP A 26 19.67 -9.56 -6.77
CA ASP A 26 18.88 -8.49 -7.41
C ASP A 26 17.40 -8.51 -7.01
N LEU A 27 16.97 -9.49 -6.19
CA LEU A 27 15.61 -9.52 -5.67
C LEU A 27 15.37 -8.36 -4.70
N LYS A 28 14.24 -7.70 -4.89
CA LYS A 28 13.78 -6.61 -4.04
C LYS A 28 13.10 -7.18 -2.79
N LEU A 29 13.86 -7.33 -1.70
CA LEU A 29 13.31 -7.77 -0.43
C LEU A 29 12.54 -6.64 0.23
N ILE A 30 11.27 -6.86 0.51
CA ILE A 30 10.39 -5.96 1.27
C ILE A 30 10.19 -6.57 2.64
N ALA A 31 10.41 -5.79 3.68
CA ALA A 31 10.29 -6.21 5.08
C ALA A 31 9.08 -5.56 5.77
N TRP A 32 8.72 -6.02 6.95
CA TRP A 32 7.59 -5.62 7.78
C TRP A 32 6.26 -6.16 7.27
N ASP A 33 5.63 -5.50 6.31
CA ASP A 33 4.40 -5.95 5.66
C ASP A 33 3.20 -6.07 6.62
N HIS A 34 2.92 -5.00 7.37
CA HIS A 34 1.80 -4.87 8.31
C HIS A 34 1.44 -3.39 8.53
N ASN A 35 0.57 -3.06 9.50
CA ASN A 35 -0.05 -1.74 9.63
C ASN A 35 0.93 -0.59 9.94
N ARG A 36 0.49 0.65 9.62
CA ARG A 36 1.26 1.89 9.85
C ARG A 36 1.59 2.16 11.31
N ASP A 37 0.84 1.62 12.28
CA ASP A 37 1.00 1.91 13.71
C ASP A 37 2.41 1.59 14.23
N LEU A 38 2.99 0.46 13.82
CA LEU A 38 4.34 0.07 14.20
C LEU A 38 5.41 0.36 13.15
N LEU A 39 5.04 0.96 12.01
CA LEU A 39 5.93 1.20 10.89
C LEU A 39 7.23 1.94 11.27
N PRO A 40 7.24 3.05 12.04
CA PRO A 40 8.47 3.73 12.42
C PRO A 40 9.38 2.88 13.30
N GLN A 41 8.81 2.16 14.26
CA GLN A 41 9.58 1.27 15.14
C GLN A 41 10.23 0.14 14.34
N ARG A 42 9.48 -0.50 13.46
CA ARG A 42 9.95 -1.61 12.63
C ARG A 42 11.05 -1.17 11.68
N ALA A 43 10.82 -0.09 10.95
CA ALA A 43 11.81 0.50 10.06
C ALA A 43 13.11 0.82 10.82
N SER A 44 13.01 1.43 12.01
CA SER A 44 14.20 1.77 12.82
C SER A 44 14.99 0.53 13.24
N VAL A 45 14.36 -0.53 13.70
CA VAL A 45 15.04 -1.77 14.12
C VAL A 45 15.73 -2.46 12.93
N LEU A 46 15.07 -2.50 11.79
CA LEU A 46 15.58 -3.16 10.59
C LEU A 46 16.69 -2.38 9.90
N LEU A 47 16.51 -1.07 9.75
CA LEU A 47 17.35 -0.23 8.90
C LEU A 47 18.53 0.42 9.62
N ASN A 48 18.49 0.54 10.96
CA ASN A 48 19.66 0.98 11.73
C ASN A 48 20.73 -0.11 11.91
N ASP A 49 20.42 -1.36 11.61
CA ASP A 49 21.40 -2.44 11.49
C ASP A 49 21.88 -2.50 10.03
N SER A 50 23.09 -2.00 9.77
CA SER A 50 23.62 -1.91 8.41
C SER A 50 23.73 -3.25 7.69
N ALA A 51 23.94 -4.34 8.43
CA ALA A 51 24.03 -5.68 7.84
C ALA A 51 22.66 -6.19 7.41
N ALA A 52 21.59 -5.92 8.17
CA ALA A 52 20.22 -6.23 7.76
C ALA A 52 19.78 -5.31 6.62
N ALA A 53 20.01 -4.00 6.77
CA ALA A 53 19.62 -2.99 5.79
C ALA A 53 20.20 -3.24 4.39
N SER A 54 21.41 -3.82 4.30
CA SER A 54 22.04 -4.14 3.01
C SER A 54 21.26 -5.16 2.16
N TYR A 55 20.33 -5.91 2.77
CA TYR A 55 19.46 -6.86 2.08
C TYR A 55 18.05 -6.32 1.81
N ILE A 56 17.67 -5.22 2.47
CA ILE A 56 16.30 -4.69 2.41
C ILE A 56 16.22 -3.61 1.33
N TRP A 57 15.40 -3.86 0.32
CA TRP A 57 15.10 -2.87 -0.72
C TRP A 57 14.00 -1.90 -0.29
N GLY A 58 13.00 -2.38 0.48
CA GLY A 58 11.86 -1.58 0.87
C GLY A 58 11.16 -2.07 2.12
N ILE A 59 10.27 -1.23 2.63
CA ILE A 59 9.38 -1.52 3.75
C ILE A 59 7.95 -1.48 3.25
N GLY A 60 7.22 -2.58 3.45
CA GLY A 60 5.80 -2.70 3.13
C GLY A 60 4.92 -2.31 4.31
N PHE A 61 3.73 -1.78 4.03
CA PHE A 61 2.75 -1.51 5.07
C PHE A 61 1.30 -1.58 4.58
N HIS A 62 0.35 -1.71 5.55
CA HIS A 62 -1.08 -1.83 5.37
C HIS A 62 -1.82 -0.69 6.09
N TRP A 63 -3.17 -0.63 5.95
CA TRP A 63 -4.02 0.43 6.51
C TRP A 63 -4.95 -0.02 7.65
N TYR A 64 -4.75 -1.21 8.21
CA TYR A 64 -5.71 -1.81 9.15
C TYR A 64 -5.53 -1.32 10.60
N GLU A 65 -4.64 -0.37 10.87
CA GLU A 65 -4.54 0.28 12.19
C GLU A 65 -5.86 0.91 12.62
N THR A 66 -6.72 1.28 11.67
CA THR A 66 -8.06 1.81 11.94
C THR A 66 -9.02 0.81 12.59
N TRP A 67 -8.72 -0.48 12.53
CA TRP A 67 -9.51 -1.51 13.22
C TRP A 67 -9.47 -1.39 14.74
N SER A 68 -8.42 -0.81 15.31
CA SER A 68 -8.32 -0.50 16.73
C SER A 68 -8.98 0.83 17.12
N GLY A 69 -9.71 1.48 16.20
CA GLY A 69 -10.39 2.76 16.43
C GLY A 69 -9.48 3.98 16.30
N THR A 70 -8.26 3.82 15.81
CA THR A 70 -7.37 4.94 15.52
C THR A 70 -7.74 5.59 14.17
N ARG A 71 -7.37 6.85 14.00
CA ARG A 71 -7.35 7.47 12.67
C ARG A 71 -6.20 6.90 11.84
N PRO A 72 -6.21 7.05 10.50
CA PRO A 72 -5.06 6.68 9.66
C PRO A 72 -3.78 7.42 10.11
N LEU A 73 -2.68 6.68 10.22
CA LEU A 73 -1.40 7.18 10.74
C LEU A 73 -0.43 7.55 9.61
N TYR A 74 -0.86 8.45 8.73
CA TYR A 74 -0.06 8.93 7.59
C TYR A 74 1.28 9.57 7.99
N ASP A 75 1.33 10.21 9.17
CA ASP A 75 2.56 10.82 9.70
C ASP A 75 3.65 9.77 9.95
N ASN A 76 3.29 8.53 10.25
CA ASN A 76 4.25 7.45 10.43
C ASN A 76 4.96 7.10 9.12
N VAL A 77 4.26 7.13 7.99
CA VAL A 77 4.84 6.94 6.65
C VAL A 77 5.83 8.06 6.34
N LYS A 78 5.41 9.31 6.57
CA LYS A 78 6.25 10.49 6.41
C LYS A 78 7.51 10.44 7.27
N GLN A 79 7.37 10.03 8.54
CA GLN A 79 8.51 9.90 9.46
C GLN A 79 9.54 8.88 8.94
N VAL A 80 9.10 7.73 8.46
CA VAL A 80 10.02 6.71 7.92
C VAL A 80 10.70 7.22 6.66
N GLN A 81 9.95 7.84 5.75
CA GLN A 81 10.52 8.43 4.54
C GLN A 81 11.60 9.49 4.86
N GLN A 82 11.38 10.32 5.88
CA GLN A 82 12.35 11.34 6.29
C GLN A 82 13.60 10.74 6.96
N ASN A 83 13.44 9.69 7.76
CA ASN A 83 14.56 9.05 8.47
C ASN A 83 15.38 8.12 7.57
N PHE A 84 14.76 7.55 6.53
CA PHE A 84 15.37 6.57 5.63
C PHE A 84 15.02 6.89 4.16
N PRO A 85 15.51 8.03 3.63
CA PRO A 85 15.06 8.55 2.32
C PRO A 85 15.43 7.66 1.12
N ASP A 86 16.44 6.79 1.29
CA ASP A 86 16.91 5.88 0.23
C ASP A 86 16.16 4.54 0.21
N VAL A 87 15.29 4.28 1.19
CA VAL A 87 14.50 3.04 1.29
C VAL A 87 13.14 3.24 0.65
N HIS A 88 12.73 2.29 -0.18
CA HIS A 88 11.41 2.33 -0.81
C HIS A 88 10.31 2.02 0.20
N LEU A 89 9.26 2.84 0.22
CA LEU A 89 8.05 2.57 0.98
C LEU A 89 6.94 2.11 0.04
N LEU A 90 6.24 1.06 0.42
CA LEU A 90 5.18 0.46 -0.39
C LEU A 90 3.93 0.24 0.46
N PHE A 91 2.80 0.69 -0.05
CA PHE A 91 1.53 0.20 0.44
C PHE A 91 1.29 -1.17 -0.19
N THR A 92 1.36 -2.23 0.60
CA THR A 92 1.40 -3.61 0.11
C THR A 92 0.09 -4.35 0.21
N GLU A 93 -0.84 -3.85 1.02
CA GLU A 93 -2.16 -4.46 1.15
C GLU A 93 -3.20 -3.47 1.68
N GLY A 94 -4.39 -3.51 1.07
CA GLY A 94 -5.59 -2.87 1.58
C GLY A 94 -6.82 -3.50 0.99
N CYS A 95 -7.86 -3.72 1.80
CA CYS A 95 -9.19 -4.06 1.33
C CYS A 95 -10.25 -3.35 2.16
N GLN A 96 -11.43 -3.20 1.60
CA GLN A 96 -12.62 -2.81 2.36
C GLN A 96 -13.24 -4.07 2.95
N GLU A 97 -13.21 -4.14 4.27
CA GLU A 97 -13.74 -5.25 5.07
C GLU A 97 -15.26 -5.15 5.27
N LYS A 98 -15.86 -6.19 5.85
CA LYS A 98 -17.29 -6.27 6.20
C LYS A 98 -18.18 -6.14 4.97
N PHE A 99 -17.96 -7.03 4.00
CA PHE A 99 -18.73 -7.06 2.76
C PHE A 99 -20.23 -7.03 2.99
N ASP A 100 -20.91 -6.17 2.26
CA ASP A 100 -22.35 -6.05 2.19
C ASP A 100 -22.73 -5.76 0.73
N TYR A 101 -23.36 -6.72 0.06
CA TYR A 101 -23.70 -6.60 -1.36
C TYR A 101 -24.58 -5.37 -1.65
N SER A 102 -25.42 -4.96 -0.71
CA SER A 102 -26.27 -3.77 -0.88
C SER A 102 -25.47 -2.47 -0.98
N LYS A 103 -24.20 -2.49 -0.57
CA LYS A 103 -23.30 -1.33 -0.52
C LYS A 103 -22.23 -1.32 -1.61
N ILE A 104 -22.28 -2.22 -2.58
CA ILE A 104 -21.24 -2.29 -3.64
C ILE A 104 -21.07 -0.98 -4.42
N ASN A 105 -22.09 -0.13 -4.43
CA ASN A 105 -22.07 1.19 -5.06
C ASN A 105 -21.90 2.35 -4.07
N ASP A 106 -21.58 2.06 -2.79
CA ASP A 106 -21.38 3.10 -1.78
C ASP A 106 -20.15 3.93 -2.14
N TRP A 107 -20.35 5.25 -2.21
CA TRP A 107 -19.31 6.21 -2.57
C TRP A 107 -18.14 6.20 -1.59
N ALA A 108 -18.41 6.04 -0.30
CA ALA A 108 -17.41 6.01 0.76
C ALA A 108 -16.35 4.90 0.56
N LEU A 109 -16.69 3.80 -0.13
CA LEU A 109 -15.73 2.74 -0.45
C LEU A 109 -14.62 3.25 -1.39
N GLY A 110 -14.98 4.08 -2.36
CA GLY A 110 -14.00 4.69 -3.27
C GLY A 110 -13.20 5.82 -2.60
N GLU A 111 -13.90 6.69 -1.85
CA GLU A 111 -13.25 7.82 -1.15
C GLU A 111 -12.14 7.37 -0.21
N ARG A 112 -12.33 6.27 0.52
CA ARG A 112 -11.28 5.71 1.39
C ARG A 112 -10.01 5.38 0.61
N TYR A 113 -10.12 4.82 -0.60
CA TYR A 113 -8.95 4.56 -1.46
C TYR A 113 -8.27 5.85 -1.88
N ALA A 114 -9.04 6.84 -2.36
CA ALA A 114 -8.49 8.12 -2.80
C ALA A 114 -7.75 8.84 -1.66
N ASP A 115 -8.36 8.92 -0.47
CA ASP A 115 -7.77 9.56 0.70
C ASP A 115 -6.43 8.89 1.08
N ASN A 116 -6.41 7.55 1.18
CA ASN A 116 -5.20 6.82 1.50
C ASN A 116 -4.12 6.98 0.43
N MET A 117 -4.47 6.83 -0.86
CA MET A 117 -3.50 6.95 -1.95
C MET A 117 -2.89 8.34 -2.02
N LEU A 118 -3.70 9.42 -1.88
CA LEU A 118 -3.22 10.81 -1.89
C LEU A 118 -2.25 11.07 -0.74
N HIS A 119 -2.61 10.66 0.48
CA HIS A 119 -1.74 10.85 1.65
C HIS A 119 -0.44 10.04 1.55
N ASP A 120 -0.52 8.77 1.19
CA ASP A 120 0.64 7.89 1.13
C ASP A 120 1.59 8.29 -0.01
N LEU A 121 1.07 8.64 -1.20
CA LEU A 121 1.87 9.15 -2.31
C LEU A 121 2.56 10.47 -1.95
N ASN A 122 1.85 11.37 -1.28
CA ASN A 122 2.44 12.63 -0.81
C ASN A 122 3.51 12.41 0.29
N ASN A 123 3.44 11.30 1.01
CA ASN A 123 4.43 10.89 2.01
C ASN A 123 5.54 9.99 1.45
N GLY A 124 5.60 9.79 0.11
CA GLY A 124 6.76 9.21 -0.55
C GLY A 124 6.70 7.72 -0.82
N ILE A 125 5.51 7.09 -0.82
CA ILE A 125 5.43 5.71 -1.29
C ILE A 125 5.76 5.60 -2.77
N THR A 126 6.31 4.46 -3.15
CA THR A 126 6.73 4.17 -4.53
C THR A 126 5.87 3.15 -5.24
N ALA A 127 4.99 2.45 -4.51
CA ALA A 127 4.02 1.51 -5.07
C ALA A 127 2.80 1.37 -4.16
N TYR A 128 1.70 0.95 -4.77
CA TYR A 128 0.44 0.66 -4.11
C TYR A 128 -0.12 -0.66 -4.62
N CYS A 129 -0.41 -1.60 -3.72
CA CYS A 129 -1.04 -2.89 -4.02
C CYS A 129 -2.33 -3.03 -3.24
N ASP A 130 -3.40 -3.39 -3.93
CA ASP A 130 -4.66 -3.76 -3.29
C ASP A 130 -4.70 -5.26 -2.98
N TRP A 131 -5.63 -5.70 -2.12
CA TRP A 131 -5.76 -7.10 -1.71
C TRP A 131 -6.23 -8.00 -2.85
N ASN A 132 -7.41 -7.74 -3.39
CA ASN A 132 -8.01 -8.54 -4.45
C ASN A 132 -8.58 -7.65 -5.55
N ILE A 133 -8.29 -7.97 -6.78
CA ILE A 133 -8.89 -7.26 -7.93
C ILE A 133 -10.34 -7.70 -8.18
N LEU A 134 -10.67 -8.96 -7.88
CA LEU A 134 -11.95 -9.59 -8.17
C LEU A 134 -12.38 -10.51 -7.03
N LEU A 135 -13.60 -10.36 -6.55
CA LEU A 135 -14.28 -11.26 -5.62
C LEU A 135 -15.67 -11.61 -6.14
N ASP A 136 -16.29 -12.64 -5.58
CA ASP A 136 -17.67 -13.02 -5.93
C ASP A 136 -18.70 -12.16 -5.21
N GLN A 137 -19.99 -12.39 -5.49
CA GLN A 137 -21.12 -11.68 -4.89
C GLN A 137 -21.28 -11.88 -3.39
N THR A 138 -20.48 -12.73 -2.75
CA THR A 138 -20.42 -12.89 -1.29
C THR A 138 -19.25 -12.15 -0.66
N GLY A 139 -18.38 -11.53 -1.46
CA GLY A 139 -17.13 -10.92 -1.00
C GLY A 139 -16.03 -11.93 -0.74
N GLY A 140 -16.12 -13.11 -1.36
CA GLY A 140 -15.19 -14.23 -1.26
C GLY A 140 -14.63 -14.68 -2.61
N PRO A 141 -13.92 -15.81 -2.61
CA PRO A 141 -13.78 -16.76 -1.50
C PRO A 141 -12.86 -16.25 -0.37
N ASN A 142 -13.11 -16.74 0.86
CA ASN A 142 -12.28 -16.44 2.01
C ASN A 142 -12.24 -17.63 2.99
N HIS A 143 -11.04 -18.00 3.47
CA HIS A 143 -10.83 -19.19 4.32
C HIS A 143 -11.11 -18.97 5.82
N VAL A 144 -11.24 -17.70 6.26
CA VAL A 144 -11.48 -17.32 7.68
C VAL A 144 -12.78 -16.53 7.88
N GLY A 145 -13.62 -16.42 6.84
CA GLY A 145 -14.88 -15.68 6.91
C GLY A 145 -14.72 -14.15 6.93
N ASN A 146 -13.56 -13.63 6.57
CA ASN A 146 -13.32 -12.19 6.43
C ASN A 146 -13.68 -11.76 5.00
N PHE A 147 -14.97 -11.65 4.71
CA PHE A 147 -15.47 -11.23 3.40
C PHE A 147 -15.24 -9.74 3.17
N CYS A 148 -14.74 -9.40 1.97
CA CYS A 148 -14.30 -8.05 1.64
C CYS A 148 -14.94 -7.56 0.34
N PHE A 149 -14.90 -6.24 0.13
CA PHE A 149 -15.13 -5.64 -1.18
C PHE A 149 -13.87 -5.77 -2.05
N ALA A 150 -14.08 -5.74 -3.34
CA ALA A 150 -13.01 -5.65 -4.34
C ALA A 150 -13.37 -4.58 -5.37
N PRO A 151 -12.41 -4.08 -6.15
CA PRO A 151 -12.69 -3.22 -7.30
C PRO A 151 -13.71 -3.79 -8.27
N VAL A 152 -13.71 -5.13 -8.45
CA VAL A 152 -14.69 -5.82 -9.28
C VAL A 152 -15.37 -6.92 -8.48
N ILE A 153 -16.70 -7.00 -8.56
CA ILE A 153 -17.51 -8.08 -7.98
C ILE A 153 -18.13 -8.88 -9.11
N ALA A 154 -17.89 -10.20 -9.14
CA ALA A 154 -18.51 -11.12 -10.06
C ALA A 154 -19.80 -11.69 -9.45
N ASP A 155 -20.94 -11.34 -9.99
CA ASP A 155 -22.18 -12.03 -9.68
C ASP A 155 -22.27 -13.30 -10.55
N ILE A 156 -21.93 -14.44 -9.95
CA ILE A 156 -21.87 -15.74 -10.65
C ILE A 156 -23.27 -16.19 -11.07
N ALA A 157 -24.28 -15.90 -10.25
CA ALA A 157 -25.66 -16.32 -10.54
C ALA A 157 -26.24 -15.53 -11.73
N GLN A 158 -25.97 -14.24 -11.80
CA GLN A 158 -26.44 -13.37 -12.87
C GLN A 158 -25.46 -13.32 -14.07
N LYS A 159 -24.26 -13.89 -13.93
CA LYS A 159 -23.17 -13.84 -14.93
C LYS A 159 -22.80 -12.41 -15.32
N THR A 160 -22.74 -11.52 -14.34
CA THR A 160 -22.40 -10.08 -14.53
C THR A 160 -21.21 -9.67 -13.70
N LEU A 161 -20.50 -8.64 -14.14
CA LEU A 161 -19.45 -7.97 -13.39
C LEU A 161 -19.94 -6.60 -12.95
N HIS A 162 -19.74 -6.31 -11.67
CA HIS A 162 -19.99 -4.98 -11.10
C HIS A 162 -18.67 -4.30 -10.80
N PHE A 163 -18.45 -3.15 -11.43
CA PHE A 163 -17.29 -2.28 -11.18
C PHE A 163 -17.68 -1.33 -10.03
N THR A 164 -17.08 -1.55 -8.88
CA THR A 164 -17.35 -0.75 -7.67
C THR A 164 -16.70 0.63 -7.74
N ASN A 165 -17.03 1.51 -6.83
CA ASN A 165 -16.37 2.83 -6.77
C ASN A 165 -14.86 2.72 -6.57
N ALA A 166 -14.36 1.71 -5.84
CA ALA A 166 -12.93 1.46 -5.69
C ALA A 166 -12.22 1.28 -7.05
N PHE A 167 -12.83 0.58 -8.01
CA PHE A 167 -12.28 0.43 -9.36
C PHE A 167 -12.01 1.78 -10.02
N TRP A 168 -12.96 2.70 -9.94
CA TRP A 168 -12.84 4.01 -10.58
C TRP A 168 -11.83 4.90 -9.87
N TYR A 169 -11.83 4.89 -8.52
CA TYR A 169 -10.89 5.68 -7.74
C TYR A 169 -9.44 5.21 -7.91
N ILE A 170 -9.17 3.90 -7.80
CA ILE A 170 -7.84 3.33 -8.06
C ILE A 170 -7.43 3.60 -9.52
N GLY A 171 -8.39 3.51 -10.44
CA GLY A 171 -8.19 3.79 -11.86
C GLY A 171 -7.71 5.22 -12.16
N GLN A 172 -8.12 6.22 -11.36
CA GLN A 172 -7.62 7.59 -11.52
C GLN A 172 -6.10 7.68 -11.30
N PHE A 173 -5.56 6.89 -10.38
CA PHE A 173 -4.11 6.87 -10.14
C PHE A 173 -3.39 5.96 -11.13
N SER A 174 -3.81 4.71 -11.24
CA SER A 174 -3.09 3.69 -12.01
C SER A 174 -3.07 3.95 -13.52
N ARG A 175 -4.06 4.66 -14.05
CA ARG A 175 -4.13 5.01 -15.47
C ARG A 175 -3.21 6.16 -15.84
N PHE A 176 -3.00 7.13 -14.94
CA PHE A 176 -2.33 8.38 -15.26
C PHE A 176 -0.95 8.53 -14.66
N ILE A 177 -0.64 7.78 -13.60
CA ILE A 177 0.72 7.72 -13.02
C ILE A 177 1.43 6.49 -13.57
N HIS A 178 2.34 6.71 -14.51
CA HIS A 178 3.03 5.60 -15.19
C HIS A 178 4.22 5.09 -14.36
N PRO A 179 4.64 3.82 -14.52
CA PRO A 179 5.87 3.33 -13.93
C PRO A 179 7.06 4.24 -14.25
N GLY A 180 7.81 4.63 -13.21
CA GLY A 180 8.93 5.57 -13.35
C GLY A 180 8.53 7.06 -13.27
N ALA A 181 7.24 7.37 -13.06
CA ALA A 181 6.81 8.74 -12.78
C ALA A 181 7.46 9.29 -11.52
N LYS A 182 7.76 10.59 -11.51
CA LYS A 182 8.36 11.28 -10.36
C LYS A 182 7.36 12.27 -9.78
N ARG A 183 7.12 12.18 -8.46
CA ARG A 183 6.27 13.13 -7.78
C ARG A 183 6.87 14.54 -7.85
N ILE A 184 6.03 15.51 -8.16
CA ILE A 184 6.37 16.94 -8.16
C ILE A 184 5.50 17.66 -7.12
N SER A 185 5.91 18.86 -6.72
CA SER A 185 5.14 19.67 -5.77
C SER A 185 3.79 20.03 -6.37
N SER A 186 2.74 19.83 -5.58
CA SER A 186 1.39 20.32 -5.86
C SER A 186 0.84 20.97 -4.60
N SER A 187 0.01 21.97 -4.77
CA SER A 187 -0.68 22.63 -3.67
C SER A 187 -2.02 23.18 -4.14
N SER A 188 -2.98 23.24 -3.22
CA SER A 188 -4.25 23.92 -3.41
C SER A 188 -4.32 25.17 -2.53
N ASN A 189 -5.04 26.20 -2.96
CA ASN A 189 -5.42 27.32 -2.12
C ASN A 189 -6.61 26.99 -1.18
N ARG A 190 -7.12 25.77 -1.24
CA ARG A 190 -8.19 25.25 -0.39
C ARG A 190 -7.63 24.18 0.54
N SER A 191 -7.86 24.32 1.85
CA SER A 191 -7.40 23.35 2.86
C SER A 191 -8.17 22.02 2.84
N ASP A 192 -9.36 22.02 2.24
CA ASP A 192 -10.25 20.85 2.11
C ASP A 192 -10.04 20.08 0.78
N LEU A 193 -9.07 20.48 -0.04
CA LEU A 193 -8.75 19.83 -1.29
C LEU A 193 -7.34 19.23 -1.25
N LEU A 194 -7.28 17.91 -1.19
CA LEU A 194 -6.03 17.16 -1.31
C LEU A 194 -5.63 17.06 -2.78
N THR A 195 -4.34 17.22 -3.05
CA THR A 195 -3.77 17.08 -4.40
C THR A 195 -2.46 16.33 -4.38
N THR A 196 -2.16 15.62 -5.45
CA THR A 196 -0.84 15.06 -5.74
C THR A 196 -0.53 15.23 -7.23
N ALA A 197 0.75 15.41 -7.58
CA ALA A 197 1.14 15.57 -8.98
C ALA A 197 2.42 14.82 -9.32
N PHE A 198 2.47 14.30 -10.52
CA PHE A 198 3.58 13.51 -11.05
C PHE A 198 3.95 13.97 -12.45
N ILE A 199 5.25 13.91 -12.76
CA ILE A 199 5.73 13.97 -14.14
C ILE A 199 6.07 12.54 -14.59
N ASN A 200 5.45 12.10 -15.65
CA ASN A 200 5.66 10.80 -16.27
C ASN A 200 6.96 10.76 -17.09
N PRO A 201 7.49 9.57 -17.41
CA PRO A 201 8.71 9.45 -18.23
C PRO A 201 8.61 10.08 -19.64
N ASP A 202 7.41 10.18 -20.19
CA ASP A 202 7.12 10.85 -21.47
C ASP A 202 6.97 12.37 -21.37
N GLY A 203 7.13 12.94 -20.17
CA GLY A 203 6.99 14.36 -19.88
C GLY A 203 5.56 14.84 -19.63
N SER A 204 4.56 13.97 -19.73
CA SER A 204 3.19 14.32 -19.37
C SER A 204 3.04 14.51 -17.85
N ILE A 205 2.11 15.36 -17.43
CA ILE A 205 1.83 15.64 -16.02
C ILE A 205 0.49 15.00 -15.65
N ALA A 206 0.52 14.16 -14.63
CA ALA A 206 -0.68 13.69 -13.92
C ALA A 206 -0.89 14.56 -12.68
N ASN A 207 -2.04 15.21 -12.59
CA ASN A 207 -2.46 15.98 -11.41
C ASN A 207 -3.81 15.42 -10.94
N LEU A 208 -3.84 14.96 -9.70
CA LEU A 208 -4.98 14.27 -9.09
C LEU A 208 -5.43 15.01 -7.84
#